data_fb706a7c917c164402cca9494522904a
#
_entry.id   fb706a7c917c164402cca9494522904a
#
_cell.length_a   1.000
_cell.length_b   1.000
_cell.length_c   1.000
_cell.angle_alpha   90.00
_cell.angle_beta   90.00
_cell.angle_gamma   90.00
#
_symmetry.space_group_name_H-M   'P 1'
#
loop_
_entity.id
_entity.type
_entity.pdbx_description
1 polymer ?
#
loop_
_entity_poly.entity_id
_entity_poly.type
_entity_poly.pdbx_seq_one_letter_code
_entity_poly.pdbx_strand_id
1 'polypeptide(L)'
;MLSKGCEQCAKGGKMVLFVYGYCDQRDCFYCPLGENRKNVTQVYANEREVKSDDDVLAEAERMGALGTSITGGEPQEAMAKTCRYLRLLKDEFGPDHHTHLYTGITGGRENMRRLAEAGLDEIRFHPPYELWGDLHGTEWEEILYVAREEGLTPAFEIPGIRAEPEFMAFLDEGAADFCNVNEFEMSDGNYHRMQEAGFELREGHMSAVEGGHDALEMASHPNVYFCTSVFKDAAQHRNRLKRMAKRIGREFDEVTDDGTLVYGKTAESADRLADLGVPEEFYIAKSEHVELAWWLLEEMIEDGDVGRGEIVEQYPTVDGTVVERTPLA
;
A
#
# COMPACT_ATOMS: atom_id res chain seq x y z
N MET A 1 10.41 -17.97 3.61
CA MET A 1 10.19 -17.04 4.76
C MET A 1 9.76 -15.70 4.18
N LEU A 2 8.77 -15.01 4.78
CA LEU A 2 8.39 -13.68 4.31
C LEU A 2 9.52 -12.68 4.57
N SER A 3 9.76 -11.77 3.61
CA SER A 3 10.65 -10.63 3.87
C SER A 3 10.04 -9.70 4.93
N LYS A 4 10.87 -8.90 5.60
CA LYS A 4 10.40 -7.91 6.58
C LYS A 4 9.37 -6.94 5.96
N GLY A 5 9.59 -6.54 4.69
CA GLY A 5 8.64 -5.73 3.94
C GLY A 5 7.28 -6.40 3.77
N CYS A 6 7.25 -7.68 3.41
CA CYS A 6 6.02 -8.46 3.24
C CYS A 6 5.30 -8.71 4.57
N GLU A 7 6.03 -9.00 5.66
CA GLU A 7 5.43 -9.14 6.98
C GLU A 7 4.71 -7.88 7.45
N GLN A 8 5.31 -6.72 7.22
CA GLN A 8 4.69 -5.44 7.54
C GLN A 8 3.50 -5.12 6.63
N CYS A 9 3.60 -5.47 5.33
CA CYS A 9 2.52 -5.34 4.37
C CYS A 9 1.30 -6.17 4.79
N ALA A 10 1.50 -7.43 5.15
CA ALA A 10 0.45 -8.31 5.65
C ALA A 10 -0.28 -7.77 6.90
N LYS A 11 0.43 -7.02 7.74
CA LYS A 11 -0.14 -6.35 8.92
C LYS A 11 -0.83 -5.01 8.59
N GLY A 12 -0.89 -4.60 7.31
CA GLY A 12 -1.36 -3.27 6.89
C GLY A 12 -0.47 -2.13 7.37
N GLY A 13 0.79 -2.42 7.74
CA GLY A 13 1.73 -1.45 8.31
C GLY A 13 2.71 -0.85 7.30
N LYS A 14 2.56 -1.11 6.01
CA LYS A 14 3.41 -0.54 4.96
C LYS A 14 2.70 0.62 4.27
N MET A 15 3.25 1.82 4.39
CA MET A 15 2.83 2.95 3.56
C MET A 15 3.39 2.78 2.14
N VAL A 16 2.61 3.09 1.14
CA VAL A 16 3.06 3.14 -0.27
C VAL A 16 3.36 4.59 -0.61
N LEU A 17 4.61 4.89 -0.94
CA LEU A 17 5.02 6.22 -1.38
C LEU A 17 5.38 6.19 -2.86
N PHE A 18 4.46 6.70 -3.68
CA PHE A 18 4.65 6.89 -5.11
C PHE A 18 5.41 8.18 -5.34
N VAL A 19 6.63 8.10 -5.89
CA VAL A 19 7.52 9.26 -5.98
C VAL A 19 7.64 9.87 -7.38
N TYR A 20 7.34 9.10 -8.45
CA TYR A 20 7.56 9.51 -9.82
C TYR A 20 6.79 8.64 -10.82
N GLY A 21 6.11 9.22 -11.80
CA GLY A 21 5.24 8.49 -12.73
C GLY A 21 5.85 8.16 -14.08
N TYR A 22 7.08 8.55 -14.36
CA TYR A 22 7.77 8.21 -15.59
C TYR A 22 8.56 6.91 -15.45
N CYS A 23 8.76 6.22 -16.56
CA CYS A 23 9.59 5.02 -16.68
C CYS A 23 10.12 4.97 -18.13
N ASP A 24 11.14 5.79 -18.40
CA ASP A 24 11.62 6.02 -19.78
C ASP A 24 12.37 4.83 -20.35
N GLN A 25 12.92 3.95 -19.48
CA GLN A 25 13.71 2.81 -19.89
C GLN A 25 12.90 1.51 -20.07
N ARG A 26 11.62 1.50 -19.72
CA ARG A 26 10.78 0.28 -19.72
C ARG A 26 9.37 0.58 -20.24
N ASP A 27 8.86 -0.34 -21.03
CA ASP A 27 7.49 -0.35 -21.53
C ASP A 27 6.83 -1.72 -21.34
N CYS A 28 6.54 -2.06 -20.09
CA CYS A 28 5.93 -3.35 -19.76
C CYS A 28 4.45 -3.35 -20.15
N PHE A 29 4.03 -4.31 -21.00
CA PHE A 29 2.62 -4.42 -21.42
C PHE A 29 1.66 -4.69 -20.26
N TYR A 30 2.18 -5.25 -19.17
CA TYR A 30 1.46 -5.60 -17.95
C TYR A 30 1.55 -4.53 -16.84
N CYS A 31 2.13 -3.36 -17.11
CA CYS A 31 2.29 -2.32 -16.09
C CYS A 31 0.93 -1.90 -15.52
N PRO A 32 0.66 -2.11 -14.20
CA PRO A 32 -0.63 -1.85 -13.61
C PRO A 32 -0.87 -0.36 -13.30
N LEU A 33 0.10 0.50 -13.60
CA LEU A 33 0.02 1.91 -13.28
C LEU A 33 -1.12 2.58 -14.03
N GLY A 34 -2.07 3.15 -13.28
CA GLY A 34 -3.22 3.86 -13.85
C GLY A 34 -2.83 5.11 -14.62
N GLU A 35 -3.63 5.50 -15.60
CA GLU A 35 -3.37 6.63 -16.48
C GLU A 35 -3.18 7.97 -15.72
N ASN A 36 -3.85 8.13 -14.58
CA ASN A 36 -3.71 9.31 -13.71
C ASN A 36 -2.39 9.37 -12.94
N ARG A 37 -1.60 8.30 -12.98
CA ARG A 37 -0.29 8.18 -12.33
C ARG A 37 0.86 8.08 -13.33
N LYS A 38 0.57 7.83 -14.62
CA LYS A 38 1.58 7.80 -15.68
C LYS A 38 2.02 9.20 -16.06
N ASN A 39 3.30 9.37 -16.32
CA ASN A 39 3.91 10.61 -16.82
C ASN A 39 3.65 11.84 -15.93
N VAL A 40 3.57 11.63 -14.62
CA VAL A 40 3.38 12.69 -13.64
C VAL A 40 4.58 12.80 -12.69
N THR A 41 4.80 14.00 -12.18
CA THR A 41 5.83 14.27 -11.17
C THR A 41 5.26 14.39 -9.76
N GLN A 42 3.94 14.33 -9.62
CA GLN A 42 3.23 14.35 -8.36
C GLN A 42 3.61 13.14 -7.51
N VAL A 43 3.65 13.36 -6.22
CA VAL A 43 3.95 12.34 -5.21
C VAL A 43 2.65 11.98 -4.49
N TYR A 44 2.51 10.71 -4.13
CA TYR A 44 1.35 10.25 -3.36
C TYR A 44 1.80 9.34 -2.23
N ALA A 45 1.28 9.60 -1.04
CA ALA A 45 1.40 8.72 0.12
C ALA A 45 0.09 7.94 0.27
N ASN A 46 0.12 6.65 0.01
CA ASN A 46 -1.07 5.85 -0.26
C ASN A 46 -1.93 6.51 -1.37
N GLU A 47 -3.16 6.89 -1.08
CA GLU A 47 -4.06 7.58 -2.03
C GLU A 47 -3.93 9.12 -1.96
N ARG A 48 -3.30 9.66 -0.91
CA ARG A 48 -3.18 11.08 -0.66
C ARG A 48 -2.13 11.73 -1.55
N GLU A 49 -2.51 12.78 -2.28
CA GLU A 49 -1.55 13.65 -2.96
C GLU A 49 -0.68 14.40 -1.94
N VAL A 50 0.64 14.35 -2.13
CA VAL A 50 1.64 14.99 -1.28
C VAL A 50 1.97 16.37 -1.82
N LYS A 51 1.73 17.39 -1.02
CA LYS A 51 2.06 18.80 -1.33
C LYS A 51 3.26 19.30 -0.53
N SER A 52 3.53 18.68 0.59
CA SER A 52 4.66 18.98 1.48
C SER A 52 5.21 17.70 2.13
N ASP A 53 6.37 17.79 2.76
CA ASP A 53 6.95 16.68 3.52
C ASP A 53 6.04 16.27 4.70
N ASP A 54 5.35 17.24 5.32
CA ASP A 54 4.41 16.99 6.41
C ASP A 54 3.25 16.07 5.98
N ASP A 55 2.84 16.10 4.70
CA ASP A 55 1.79 15.22 4.20
C ASP A 55 2.23 13.74 4.21
N VAL A 56 3.51 13.48 3.91
CA VAL A 56 4.08 12.13 3.96
C VAL A 56 4.14 11.63 5.40
N LEU A 57 4.65 12.49 6.30
CA LEU A 57 4.78 12.16 7.72
C LEU A 57 3.40 11.95 8.35
N ALA A 58 2.45 12.85 8.10
CA ALA A 58 1.10 12.75 8.62
C ALA A 58 0.36 11.49 8.14
N GLU A 59 0.57 11.05 6.89
CA GLU A 59 -0.02 9.80 6.40
C GLU A 59 0.62 8.58 7.05
N ALA A 60 1.95 8.58 7.20
CA ALA A 60 2.65 7.51 7.90
C ALA A 60 2.22 7.40 9.37
N GLU A 61 2.06 8.54 10.05
CA GLU A 61 1.54 8.61 11.42
C GLU A 61 0.09 8.13 11.52
N ARG A 62 -0.78 8.60 10.61
CA ARG A 62 -2.21 8.24 10.56
C ARG A 62 -2.41 6.73 10.53
N MET A 63 -1.63 6.02 9.70
CA MET A 63 -1.74 4.57 9.62
C MET A 63 -0.87 3.82 10.65
N GLY A 64 -0.05 4.52 11.42
CA GLY A 64 0.94 3.90 12.30
C GLY A 64 1.91 3.04 11.50
N ALA A 65 2.49 3.61 10.45
CA ALA A 65 3.34 2.88 9.52
C ALA A 65 4.53 2.22 10.22
N LEU A 66 4.76 0.94 9.94
CA LEU A 66 5.93 0.19 10.39
C LEU A 66 7.08 0.34 9.39
N GLY A 67 6.77 0.83 8.20
CA GLY A 67 7.72 1.03 7.13
C GLY A 67 7.04 1.59 5.88
N THR A 68 7.86 1.87 4.86
CA THR A 68 7.41 2.47 3.60
C THR A 68 7.95 1.70 2.40
N SER A 69 7.10 1.47 1.40
CA SER A 69 7.51 1.02 0.07
C SER A 69 7.59 2.20 -0.87
N ILE A 70 8.76 2.39 -1.50
CA ILE A 70 8.96 3.40 -2.52
C ILE A 70 8.61 2.80 -3.87
N THR A 71 7.69 3.44 -4.58
CA THR A 71 7.21 2.99 -5.89
C THR A 71 7.03 4.16 -6.85
N GLY A 72 6.63 3.86 -8.08
CA GLY A 72 6.40 4.85 -9.13
C GLY A 72 6.26 4.18 -10.48
N GLY A 73 6.61 4.92 -11.52
CA GLY A 73 7.10 4.38 -12.77
C GLY A 73 8.50 3.80 -12.51
N GLU A 74 9.54 4.66 -12.48
CA GLU A 74 10.89 4.26 -12.09
C GLU A 74 11.48 5.22 -11.04
N PRO A 75 11.52 4.84 -9.77
CA PRO A 75 12.03 5.69 -8.70
C PRO A 75 13.51 6.09 -8.85
N GLN A 76 14.33 5.28 -9.51
CA GLN A 76 15.74 5.60 -9.75
C GLN A 76 15.91 6.74 -10.78
N GLU A 77 14.96 6.96 -11.70
CA GLU A 77 14.98 8.13 -12.60
C GLU A 77 14.73 9.44 -11.84
N ALA A 78 14.13 9.37 -10.65
CA ALA A 78 13.95 10.50 -9.74
C ALA A 78 14.85 10.40 -8.49
N MET A 79 16.09 9.93 -8.62
CA MET A 79 17.01 9.56 -7.54
C MET A 79 17.12 10.61 -6.43
N ALA A 80 17.23 11.90 -6.76
CA ALA A 80 17.35 12.94 -5.75
C ALA A 80 16.09 13.04 -4.87
N LYS A 81 14.91 12.91 -5.46
CA LYS A 81 13.62 12.92 -4.78
C LYS A 81 13.46 11.65 -3.93
N THR A 82 13.78 10.50 -4.49
CA THR A 82 13.75 9.20 -3.80
C THR A 82 14.63 9.20 -2.56
N CYS A 83 15.90 9.59 -2.68
CA CYS A 83 16.81 9.68 -1.53
C CYS A 83 16.35 10.71 -0.49
N ARG A 84 15.73 11.81 -0.91
CA ARG A 84 15.18 12.80 0.03
C ARG A 84 14.08 12.19 0.90
N TYR A 85 13.14 11.47 0.31
CA TYR A 85 12.06 10.84 1.08
C TYR A 85 12.55 9.69 1.96
N LEU A 86 13.55 8.92 1.52
CA LEU A 86 14.17 7.89 2.35
C LEU A 86 14.77 8.51 3.63
N ARG A 87 15.55 9.60 3.49
CA ARG A 87 16.11 10.31 4.64
C ARG A 87 15.01 10.89 5.54
N LEU A 88 14.02 11.57 4.97
CA LEU A 88 12.90 12.13 5.72
C LEU A 88 12.23 11.07 6.61
N LEU A 89 11.95 9.89 6.06
CA LEU A 89 11.32 8.79 6.80
C LEU A 89 12.22 8.21 7.88
N LYS A 90 13.53 8.08 7.62
CA LYS A 90 14.49 7.58 8.60
C LYS A 90 14.78 8.60 9.71
N ASP A 91 14.83 9.88 9.37
CA ASP A 91 15.05 10.96 10.33
C ASP A 91 13.88 11.08 11.31
N GLU A 92 12.64 10.94 10.83
CA GLU A 92 11.42 11.04 11.66
C GLU A 92 11.13 9.77 12.46
N PHE A 93 11.15 8.61 11.79
CA PHE A 93 10.69 7.36 12.41
C PHE A 93 11.81 6.44 12.90
N GLY A 94 13.04 6.84 12.69
CA GLY A 94 14.23 6.09 13.11
C GLY A 94 14.63 4.94 12.18
N PRO A 95 15.75 4.27 12.49
CA PRO A 95 16.34 3.23 11.63
C PRO A 95 15.47 1.97 11.50
N ASP A 96 14.58 1.71 12.44
CA ASP A 96 13.70 0.55 12.44
C ASP A 96 12.51 0.68 11.47
N HIS A 97 12.23 1.90 10.97
CA HIS A 97 11.24 2.14 9.93
C HIS A 97 11.73 1.53 8.61
N HIS A 98 11.28 0.32 8.33
CA HIS A 98 11.77 -0.45 7.19
C HIS A 98 11.34 0.13 5.85
N THR A 99 12.31 0.39 4.97
CA THR A 99 12.08 0.93 3.63
C THR A 99 12.45 -0.10 2.57
N HIS A 100 11.62 -0.22 1.54
CA HIS A 100 11.99 -0.96 0.33
C HIS A 100 11.61 -0.20 -0.93
N LEU A 101 12.26 -0.52 -2.03
CA LEU A 101 12.07 0.15 -3.31
C LEU A 101 11.90 -0.88 -4.44
N TYR A 102 10.95 -0.60 -5.34
CA TYR A 102 10.75 -1.36 -6.57
C TYR A 102 11.42 -0.64 -7.74
N THR A 103 12.13 -1.40 -8.57
CA THR A 103 12.84 -0.84 -9.73
C THR A 103 12.87 -1.80 -10.91
N GLY A 104 12.66 -1.26 -12.11
CA GLY A 104 12.77 -1.98 -13.38
C GLY A 104 14.11 -1.78 -14.09
N ILE A 105 15.08 -1.13 -13.43
CA ILE A 105 16.43 -0.90 -13.98
C ILE A 105 17.50 -1.28 -12.97
N THR A 106 18.71 -1.57 -13.43
CA THR A 106 19.83 -1.91 -12.54
C THR A 106 20.44 -0.67 -11.89
N GLY A 107 20.54 0.44 -12.61
CA GLY A 107 21.05 1.73 -12.11
C GLY A 107 22.53 1.78 -11.73
N GLY A 108 23.18 0.62 -11.58
CA GLY A 108 24.60 0.49 -11.26
C GLY A 108 24.98 0.83 -9.80
N ARG A 109 26.26 0.60 -9.47
CA ARG A 109 26.80 0.72 -8.10
C ARG A 109 26.55 2.07 -7.46
N GLU A 110 26.73 3.17 -8.19
CA GLU A 110 26.55 4.52 -7.63
C GLU A 110 25.12 4.74 -7.14
N ASN A 111 24.11 4.24 -7.85
CA ASN A 111 22.72 4.34 -7.41
C ASN A 111 22.48 3.48 -6.16
N MET A 112 23.01 2.25 -6.11
CA MET A 112 22.89 1.39 -4.92
C MET A 112 23.50 2.04 -3.69
N ARG A 113 24.70 2.59 -3.81
CA ARG A 113 25.37 3.32 -2.73
C ARG A 113 24.52 4.51 -2.25
N ARG A 114 24.01 5.35 -3.15
CA ARG A 114 23.16 6.51 -2.81
C ARG A 114 21.87 6.13 -2.12
N LEU A 115 21.25 5.03 -2.53
CA LEU A 115 20.03 4.52 -1.91
C LEU A 115 20.32 3.98 -0.50
N ALA A 116 21.39 3.21 -0.33
CA ALA A 116 21.82 2.71 0.97
C ALA A 116 22.18 3.85 1.94
N GLU A 117 22.97 4.85 1.50
CA GLU A 117 23.30 6.06 2.27
C GLU A 117 22.07 6.91 2.63
N ALA A 118 21.02 6.82 1.83
CA ALA A 118 19.75 7.48 2.12
C ALA A 118 18.85 6.70 3.09
N GLY A 119 19.22 5.46 3.45
CA GLY A 119 18.51 4.64 4.41
C GLY A 119 17.58 3.61 3.78
N LEU A 120 17.78 3.22 2.52
CA LEU A 120 17.06 2.08 1.94
C LEU A 120 17.54 0.78 2.61
N ASP A 121 16.61 -0.11 2.97
CA ASP A 121 16.94 -1.41 3.57
C ASP A 121 16.88 -2.54 2.54
N GLU A 122 15.90 -2.51 1.61
CA GLU A 122 15.60 -3.61 0.70
C GLU A 122 15.33 -3.07 -0.70
N ILE A 123 15.95 -3.66 -1.73
CA ILE A 123 15.70 -3.31 -3.12
C ILE A 123 15.13 -4.50 -3.88
N ARG A 124 14.04 -4.29 -4.62
CA ARG A 124 13.33 -5.31 -5.38
C ARG A 124 13.41 -5.02 -6.84
N PHE A 125 14.21 -5.81 -7.52
CA PHE A 125 14.42 -5.71 -8.96
C PHE A 125 13.30 -6.40 -9.73
N HIS A 126 12.96 -5.80 -10.86
CA HIS A 126 12.00 -6.30 -11.82
C HIS A 126 12.66 -6.44 -13.21
N PRO A 127 13.43 -7.52 -13.45
CA PRO A 127 14.06 -7.73 -14.75
C PRO A 127 13.00 -7.93 -15.85
N PRO A 128 13.31 -7.61 -17.13
CA PRO A 128 12.44 -7.94 -18.25
C PRO A 128 12.07 -9.42 -18.23
N TYR A 129 10.77 -9.72 -18.45
CA TYR A 129 10.32 -11.11 -18.40
C TYR A 129 10.97 -12.00 -19.47
N GLU A 130 11.45 -11.40 -20.56
CA GLU A 130 12.20 -12.07 -21.63
C GLU A 130 13.52 -12.62 -21.16
N LEU A 131 14.11 -12.06 -20.09
CA LEU A 131 15.40 -12.46 -19.54
C LEU A 131 15.28 -13.49 -18.40
N TRP A 132 14.08 -13.85 -17.94
CA TRP A 132 13.94 -14.73 -16.78
C TRP A 132 14.53 -16.13 -17.00
N GLY A 133 14.57 -16.60 -18.25
CA GLY A 133 15.25 -17.87 -18.62
C GLY A 133 16.77 -17.79 -18.70
N ASP A 134 17.39 -16.61 -18.62
CA ASP A 134 18.85 -16.45 -18.77
C ASP A 134 19.33 -15.16 -18.07
N LEU A 135 19.39 -15.21 -16.73
CA LEU A 135 19.89 -14.09 -15.92
C LEU A 135 21.41 -14.16 -15.67
N HIS A 136 22.03 -15.33 -15.91
CA HIS A 136 23.46 -15.53 -15.67
C HIS A 136 24.34 -14.67 -16.58
N GLY A 137 25.35 -14.04 -15.99
CA GLY A 137 26.27 -13.15 -16.69
C GLY A 137 25.65 -11.84 -17.17
N THR A 138 24.43 -11.56 -16.80
CA THR A 138 23.76 -10.28 -17.12
C THR A 138 24.02 -9.22 -16.06
N GLU A 139 23.71 -7.97 -16.39
CA GLU A 139 23.72 -6.86 -15.42
C GLU A 139 22.77 -7.08 -14.24
N TRP A 140 21.72 -7.92 -14.41
CA TRP A 140 20.76 -8.26 -13.35
C TRP A 140 21.36 -9.18 -12.29
N GLU A 141 22.24 -10.10 -12.67
CA GLU A 141 23.01 -10.89 -11.71
C GLU A 141 24.03 -10.00 -10.99
N GLU A 142 24.80 -9.20 -11.74
CA GLU A 142 25.82 -8.33 -11.18
C GLU A 142 25.23 -7.36 -10.14
N ILE A 143 24.09 -6.72 -10.44
CA ILE A 143 23.52 -5.71 -9.57
C ILE A 143 23.01 -6.28 -8.22
N LEU A 144 22.63 -7.55 -8.15
CA LEU A 144 22.27 -8.19 -6.89
C LEU A 144 23.45 -8.24 -5.92
N TYR A 145 24.62 -8.65 -6.45
CA TYR A 145 25.85 -8.65 -5.65
C TYR A 145 26.26 -7.24 -5.24
N VAL A 146 26.21 -6.29 -6.17
CA VAL A 146 26.52 -4.88 -5.92
C VAL A 146 25.60 -4.30 -4.83
N ALA A 147 24.29 -4.56 -4.91
CA ALA A 147 23.34 -4.08 -3.89
C ALA A 147 23.67 -4.65 -2.50
N ARG A 148 24.02 -5.94 -2.42
CA ARG A 148 24.43 -6.59 -1.15
C ARG A 148 25.73 -6.01 -0.61
N GLU A 149 26.73 -5.73 -1.46
CA GLU A 149 27.99 -5.09 -1.06
C GLU A 149 27.77 -3.68 -0.49
N GLU A 150 26.80 -2.95 -1.02
CA GLU A 150 26.41 -1.62 -0.52
C GLU A 150 25.47 -1.69 0.72
N GLY A 151 25.18 -2.89 1.23
CA GLY A 151 24.42 -3.10 2.46
C GLY A 151 22.90 -3.21 2.29
N LEU A 152 22.41 -3.31 1.06
CA LEU A 152 20.99 -3.52 0.76
C LEU A 152 20.65 -5.02 0.76
N THR A 153 19.39 -5.36 1.07
CA THR A 153 18.83 -6.69 0.85
C THR A 153 18.30 -6.77 -0.59
N PRO A 154 19.00 -7.47 -1.52
CA PRO A 154 18.56 -7.58 -2.91
C PRO A 154 17.52 -8.67 -3.09
N ALA A 155 16.46 -8.36 -3.82
CA ALA A 155 15.38 -9.30 -4.11
C ALA A 155 14.81 -9.10 -5.51
N PHE A 156 13.98 -10.04 -5.94
CA PHE A 156 13.12 -9.83 -7.09
C PHE A 156 11.66 -9.58 -6.66
N GLU A 157 10.98 -8.78 -7.46
CA GLU A 157 9.52 -8.65 -7.43
C GLU A 157 9.01 -8.72 -8.85
N ILE A 158 8.31 -9.79 -9.20
CA ILE A 158 7.84 -10.05 -10.56
C ILE A 158 6.36 -10.39 -10.60
N PRO A 159 5.66 -10.13 -11.72
CA PRO A 159 4.30 -10.63 -11.92
C PRO A 159 4.32 -12.12 -12.21
N GLY A 160 3.29 -12.82 -11.78
CA GLY A 160 3.11 -14.24 -12.04
C GLY A 160 2.63 -14.54 -13.46
N ILE A 161 3.42 -14.17 -14.47
CA ILE A 161 3.09 -14.38 -15.88
C ILE A 161 3.23 -15.87 -16.23
N ARG A 162 4.35 -16.48 -15.78
CA ARG A 162 4.67 -17.88 -16.01
C ARG A 162 5.70 -18.37 -15.00
N ALA A 163 5.77 -19.65 -14.79
CA ALA A 163 6.88 -20.29 -14.10
C ALA A 163 8.06 -20.51 -15.08
N GLU A 164 9.26 -20.15 -14.66
CA GLU A 164 10.50 -20.37 -15.41
C GLU A 164 11.44 -21.22 -14.57
N PRO A 165 11.70 -22.48 -14.97
CA PRO A 165 12.61 -23.37 -14.23
C PRO A 165 14.02 -22.79 -14.09
N GLU A 166 14.52 -22.10 -15.12
CA GLU A 166 15.83 -21.46 -15.13
C GLU A 166 15.90 -20.29 -14.12
N PHE A 167 14.81 -19.52 -13.99
CA PHE A 167 14.69 -18.49 -12.95
C PHE A 167 14.74 -19.09 -11.55
N MET A 168 14.05 -20.23 -11.36
CA MET A 168 14.05 -20.94 -10.07
C MET A 168 15.45 -21.47 -9.75
N ALA A 169 16.16 -22.05 -10.73
CA ALA A 169 17.54 -22.50 -10.55
C ALA A 169 18.47 -21.33 -10.19
N PHE A 170 18.28 -20.17 -10.82
CA PHE A 170 19.03 -18.95 -10.51
C PHE A 170 18.79 -18.49 -9.05
N LEU A 171 17.56 -18.59 -8.54
CA LEU A 171 17.25 -18.26 -7.13
C LEU A 171 17.93 -19.23 -6.14
N ASP A 172 18.10 -20.50 -6.51
CA ASP A 172 18.80 -21.49 -5.67
C ASP A 172 20.28 -21.14 -5.44
N GLU A 173 20.90 -20.40 -6.34
CA GLU A 173 22.28 -19.96 -6.21
C GLU A 173 22.49 -18.82 -5.20
N GLY A 174 21.38 -18.22 -4.71
CA GLY A 174 21.41 -17.26 -3.61
C GLY A 174 21.91 -15.87 -3.99
N ALA A 175 21.91 -15.49 -5.28
CA ALA A 175 22.22 -14.13 -5.70
C ALA A 175 21.18 -13.14 -5.17
N ALA A 176 19.88 -13.47 -5.21
CA ALA A 176 18.79 -12.76 -4.55
C ALA A 176 18.44 -13.42 -3.21
N ASP A 177 18.08 -12.61 -2.20
CA ASP A 177 17.70 -13.13 -0.88
C ASP A 177 16.30 -13.77 -0.90
N PHE A 178 15.40 -13.26 -1.75
CA PHE A 178 14.05 -13.79 -1.98
C PHE A 178 13.47 -13.30 -3.31
N CYS A 179 12.35 -13.87 -3.70
CA CYS A 179 11.53 -13.40 -4.79
C CYS A 179 10.07 -13.29 -4.35
N ASN A 180 9.45 -12.14 -4.59
CA ASN A 180 8.01 -11.99 -4.53
C ASN A 180 7.42 -12.17 -5.93
N VAL A 181 6.48 -13.07 -6.05
CA VAL A 181 5.67 -13.25 -7.26
C VAL A 181 4.28 -12.70 -6.97
N ASN A 182 3.90 -11.64 -7.64
CA ASN A 182 2.56 -11.11 -7.55
C ASN A 182 1.62 -11.88 -8.48
N GLU A 183 0.46 -12.30 -8.00
CA GLU A 183 -0.57 -12.85 -8.88
C GLU A 183 -0.76 -11.90 -10.07
N PHE A 184 -0.87 -12.46 -11.28
CA PHE A 184 -0.95 -11.66 -12.49
C PHE A 184 -2.34 -11.05 -12.61
N GLU A 185 -2.40 -9.72 -12.73
CA GLU A 185 -3.62 -8.94 -12.58
C GLU A 185 -3.79 -7.93 -13.70
N MET A 186 -5.01 -7.79 -14.19
CA MET A 186 -5.46 -6.67 -15.01
C MET A 186 -5.86 -5.50 -14.13
N SER A 187 -5.59 -4.30 -14.62
CA SER A 187 -5.98 -3.02 -14.03
C SER A 187 -6.37 -2.05 -15.14
N ASP A 188 -6.91 -0.89 -14.80
CA ASP A 188 -7.23 0.15 -15.78
C ASP A 188 -6.01 0.55 -16.63
N GLY A 189 -4.81 0.47 -16.06
CA GLY A 189 -3.57 0.86 -16.72
C GLY A 189 -3.02 -0.14 -17.73
N ASN A 190 -3.42 -1.41 -17.66
CA ASN A 190 -2.87 -2.47 -18.51
C ASN A 190 -3.91 -3.31 -19.26
N TYR A 191 -5.19 -3.16 -18.96
CA TYR A 191 -6.27 -4.02 -19.46
C TYR A 191 -6.23 -4.27 -20.96
N HIS A 192 -6.19 -3.20 -21.76
CA HIS A 192 -6.18 -3.32 -23.22
C HIS A 192 -4.94 -4.03 -23.76
N ARG A 193 -3.76 -3.69 -23.23
CA ARG A 193 -2.49 -4.29 -23.64
C ARG A 193 -2.40 -5.77 -23.27
N MET A 194 -2.95 -6.13 -22.13
CA MET A 194 -3.01 -7.52 -21.69
C MET A 194 -3.99 -8.34 -22.55
N GLN A 195 -5.15 -7.77 -22.92
CA GLN A 195 -6.06 -8.41 -23.84
C GLN A 195 -5.42 -8.60 -25.24
N GLU A 196 -4.72 -7.59 -25.75
CA GLU A 196 -3.98 -7.70 -27.02
C GLU A 196 -2.88 -8.78 -26.95
N ALA A 197 -2.31 -9.00 -25.77
CA ALA A 197 -1.34 -10.06 -25.51
C ALA A 197 -1.99 -11.45 -25.29
N GLY A 198 -3.32 -11.54 -25.36
CA GLY A 198 -4.07 -12.79 -25.28
C GLY A 198 -4.46 -13.23 -23.85
N PHE A 199 -4.32 -12.36 -22.87
CA PHE A 199 -4.76 -12.65 -21.49
C PHE A 199 -6.23 -12.31 -21.30
N GLU A 200 -6.92 -13.11 -20.49
CA GLU A 200 -8.32 -12.94 -20.14
C GLU A 200 -8.47 -12.89 -18.60
N LEU A 201 -9.53 -12.25 -18.12
CA LEU A 201 -9.88 -12.27 -16.70
C LEU A 201 -10.36 -13.67 -16.31
N ARG A 202 -9.91 -14.14 -15.16
CA ARG A 202 -10.39 -15.38 -14.57
C ARG A 202 -11.85 -15.25 -14.17
N GLU A 203 -12.67 -16.25 -14.50
CA GLU A 203 -14.10 -16.26 -14.19
C GLU A 203 -14.34 -16.03 -12.69
N GLY A 204 -15.21 -15.08 -12.36
CA GLY A 204 -15.54 -14.72 -10.98
C GLY A 204 -14.50 -13.86 -10.24
N HIS A 205 -13.47 -13.38 -10.93
CA HIS A 205 -12.47 -12.48 -10.37
C HIS A 205 -12.53 -11.09 -11.01
N MET A 206 -12.18 -10.07 -10.23
CA MET A 206 -12.18 -8.68 -10.71
C MET A 206 -10.90 -8.27 -11.41
N SER A 207 -9.77 -8.89 -11.06
CA SER A 207 -8.45 -8.51 -11.56
C SER A 207 -7.58 -9.69 -11.97
N ALA A 208 -7.68 -10.84 -11.30
CA ALA A 208 -6.82 -11.99 -11.57
C ALA A 208 -7.04 -12.56 -12.98
N VAL A 209 -5.95 -12.93 -13.63
CA VAL A 209 -5.88 -13.41 -15.01
C VAL A 209 -6.02 -14.94 -15.06
N GLU A 210 -6.71 -15.44 -16.10
CA GLU A 210 -6.73 -16.88 -16.39
C GLU A 210 -5.32 -17.36 -16.75
N GLY A 211 -4.91 -18.54 -16.26
CA GLY A 211 -3.55 -19.07 -16.47
C GLY A 211 -2.48 -18.48 -15.54
N GLY A 212 -2.76 -17.40 -14.81
CA GLY A 212 -1.82 -16.83 -13.83
C GLY A 212 -1.45 -17.77 -12.67
N HIS A 213 -2.13 -18.91 -12.56
CA HIS A 213 -1.82 -19.96 -11.58
C HIS A 213 -0.55 -20.75 -11.89
N ASP A 214 -0.09 -20.76 -13.13
CA ASP A 214 1.11 -21.52 -13.50
C ASP A 214 2.32 -21.02 -12.69
N ALA A 215 2.36 -19.71 -12.39
CA ALA A 215 3.39 -19.12 -11.52
C ALA A 215 3.27 -19.53 -10.04
N LEU A 216 2.15 -20.13 -9.60
CA LEU A 216 2.02 -20.63 -8.23
C LEU A 216 3.00 -21.78 -7.94
N GLU A 217 3.45 -22.52 -8.96
CA GLU A 217 4.46 -23.53 -8.81
C GLU A 217 5.76 -22.96 -8.23
N MET A 218 6.08 -21.71 -8.54
CA MET A 218 7.22 -21.01 -7.98
C MET A 218 7.14 -20.88 -6.45
N ALA A 219 5.93 -20.85 -5.88
CA ALA A 219 5.72 -20.76 -4.43
C ALA A 219 6.18 -22.02 -3.66
N SER A 220 6.50 -23.12 -4.38
CA SER A 220 7.13 -24.31 -3.77
C SER A 220 8.59 -24.05 -3.35
N HIS A 221 9.24 -23.05 -3.93
CA HIS A 221 10.58 -22.65 -3.59
C HIS A 221 10.62 -21.91 -2.23
N PRO A 222 11.54 -22.26 -1.31
CA PRO A 222 11.57 -21.72 0.05
C PRO A 222 11.75 -20.18 0.12
N ASN A 223 12.42 -19.60 -0.88
CA ASN A 223 12.69 -18.16 -0.95
C ASN A 223 11.70 -17.40 -1.86
N VAL A 224 10.62 -18.05 -2.31
CA VAL A 224 9.58 -17.43 -3.11
C VAL A 224 8.32 -17.23 -2.27
N TYR A 225 7.74 -16.05 -2.36
CA TYR A 225 6.43 -15.71 -1.81
C TYR A 225 5.48 -15.33 -2.93
N PHE A 226 4.34 -16.03 -3.03
CA PHE A 226 3.29 -15.72 -3.99
C PHE A 226 2.22 -14.85 -3.31
N CYS A 227 2.08 -13.60 -3.78
CA CYS A 227 1.12 -12.63 -3.25
C CYS A 227 -0.13 -12.62 -4.12
N THR A 228 -1.24 -13.17 -3.61
CA THR A 228 -2.52 -13.21 -4.35
C THR A 228 -3.23 -11.86 -4.34
N SER A 229 -4.04 -11.59 -5.37
CA SER A 229 -4.92 -10.42 -5.45
C SER A 229 -5.88 -10.36 -4.26
N VAL A 230 -6.51 -11.48 -3.96
CA VAL A 230 -7.42 -11.61 -2.81
C VAL A 230 -6.73 -11.24 -1.49
N PHE A 231 -5.45 -11.64 -1.31
CA PHE A 231 -4.72 -11.27 -0.10
C PHE A 231 -4.42 -9.76 -0.05
N LYS A 232 -4.08 -9.15 -1.18
CA LYS A 232 -3.85 -7.70 -1.26
C LYS A 232 -5.11 -6.92 -0.88
N ASP A 233 -6.25 -7.27 -1.47
CA ASP A 233 -7.50 -6.55 -1.28
C ASP A 233 -8.15 -6.87 0.08
N ALA A 234 -8.37 -8.15 0.36
CA ALA A 234 -9.14 -8.57 1.53
C ALA A 234 -8.33 -8.53 2.84
N ALA A 235 -7.01 -8.71 2.80
CA ALA A 235 -6.19 -8.72 4.02
C ALA A 235 -5.35 -7.45 4.19
N GLN A 236 -4.51 -7.11 3.22
CA GLN A 236 -3.58 -5.98 3.37
C GLN A 236 -4.32 -4.65 3.46
N HIS A 237 -5.26 -4.39 2.55
CA HIS A 237 -6.03 -3.14 2.54
C HIS A 237 -6.90 -3.02 3.80
N ARG A 238 -7.66 -4.06 4.14
CA ARG A 238 -8.48 -4.10 5.36
C ARG A 238 -7.65 -3.91 6.62
N ASN A 239 -6.50 -4.58 6.74
CA ASN A 239 -5.62 -4.41 7.89
C ASN A 239 -5.07 -2.99 7.98
N ARG A 240 -4.78 -2.35 6.84
CA ARG A 240 -4.39 -0.92 6.80
C ARG A 240 -5.50 -0.03 7.35
N LEU A 241 -6.73 -0.21 6.87
CA LEU A 241 -7.88 0.56 7.36
C LEU A 241 -8.11 0.35 8.85
N LYS A 242 -8.08 -0.90 9.34
CA LYS A 242 -8.20 -1.20 10.78
C LYS A 242 -7.10 -0.52 11.62
N ARG A 243 -5.87 -0.48 11.12
CA ARG A 243 -4.79 0.25 11.81
C ARG A 243 -5.06 1.74 11.87
N MET A 244 -5.47 2.32 10.74
CA MET A 244 -5.84 3.75 10.68
C MET A 244 -7.00 4.04 11.61
N ALA A 245 -8.08 3.29 11.54
CA ALA A 245 -9.27 3.48 12.38
C ALA A 245 -8.94 3.41 13.88
N LYS A 246 -8.16 2.42 14.31
CA LYS A 246 -7.72 2.30 15.71
C LYS A 246 -6.82 3.45 16.18
N ARG A 247 -6.12 4.12 15.27
CA ARG A 247 -5.20 5.19 15.63
C ARG A 247 -5.86 6.56 15.65
N ILE A 248 -6.80 6.81 14.75
CA ILE A 248 -7.46 8.11 14.61
C ILE A 248 -8.88 8.13 15.18
N GLY A 249 -9.47 6.95 15.41
CA GLY A 249 -10.80 6.82 16.00
C GLY A 249 -10.85 7.45 17.38
N ARG A 250 -11.96 8.08 17.68
CA ARG A 250 -12.27 8.65 19.00
C ARG A 250 -12.73 7.53 19.93
N GLU A 251 -12.77 7.75 21.22
CA GLU A 251 -13.16 6.73 22.20
C GLU A 251 -14.60 6.21 21.97
N PHE A 252 -15.45 7.02 21.37
CA PHE A 252 -16.83 6.66 21.07
C PHE A 252 -17.05 6.10 19.64
N ASP A 253 -16.06 6.12 18.77
CA ASP A 253 -16.18 5.52 17.44
C ASP A 253 -16.11 3.99 17.54
N GLU A 254 -17.01 3.31 16.86
CA GLU A 254 -16.89 1.88 16.65
C GLU A 254 -16.04 1.61 15.42
N VAL A 255 -15.06 0.71 15.57
CA VAL A 255 -14.25 0.22 14.45
C VAL A 255 -14.83 -1.08 13.93
N THR A 256 -15.29 -1.08 12.69
CA THR A 256 -15.88 -2.27 12.07
C THR A 256 -14.83 -3.31 11.69
N ASP A 257 -15.32 -4.50 11.31
CA ASP A 257 -14.46 -5.54 10.79
C ASP A 257 -13.81 -5.21 9.45
N ASP A 258 -14.33 -4.26 8.70
CA ASP A 258 -13.76 -3.75 7.45
C ASP A 258 -12.80 -2.56 7.66
N GLY A 259 -12.70 -2.08 8.90
CA GLY A 259 -11.80 -0.99 9.28
C GLY A 259 -12.35 0.40 9.02
N THR A 260 -13.67 0.53 8.95
CA THR A 260 -14.39 1.80 8.93
C THR A 260 -14.68 2.29 10.35
N LEU A 261 -15.03 3.57 10.49
CA LEU A 261 -15.46 4.20 11.73
C LEU A 261 -16.97 4.44 11.68
N VAL A 262 -17.67 4.02 12.72
CA VAL A 262 -19.13 4.25 12.89
C VAL A 262 -19.37 5.17 14.06
N TYR A 263 -20.16 6.22 13.82
CA TYR A 263 -20.58 7.19 14.85
C TYR A 263 -21.97 7.76 14.55
N GLY A 264 -22.56 8.35 15.57
CA GLY A 264 -23.83 9.08 15.46
C GLY A 264 -23.61 10.55 15.09
N LYS A 265 -24.56 11.15 14.41
CA LYS A 265 -24.55 12.56 14.07
C LYS A 265 -25.94 13.17 14.24
N THR A 266 -26.03 14.32 14.94
CA THR A 266 -27.27 15.05 15.16
C THR A 266 -27.08 16.55 15.00
N ALA A 267 -28.16 17.26 14.67
CA ALA A 267 -28.17 18.72 14.61
C ALA A 267 -28.38 19.38 16.02
N GLU A 268 -28.53 18.57 17.07
CA GLU A 268 -28.63 19.11 18.44
C GLU A 268 -27.31 19.82 18.84
N SER A 269 -27.40 20.70 19.81
CA SER A 269 -26.23 21.40 20.36
C SER A 269 -25.49 20.56 21.40
N ALA A 270 -24.20 20.82 21.59
CA ALA A 270 -23.44 20.23 22.69
C ALA A 270 -24.03 20.56 24.07
N ASP A 271 -24.54 21.79 24.24
CA ASP A 271 -25.23 22.22 25.51
C ASP A 271 -26.45 21.33 25.76
N ARG A 272 -27.23 20.99 24.73
CA ARG A 272 -28.38 20.10 24.86
C ARG A 272 -27.96 18.70 25.30
N LEU A 273 -26.88 18.15 24.75
CA LEU A 273 -26.36 16.85 25.17
C LEU A 273 -25.85 16.86 26.62
N ALA A 274 -25.18 17.94 27.01
CA ALA A 274 -24.74 18.13 28.40
C ALA A 274 -25.93 18.22 29.37
N ASP A 275 -27.02 18.95 29.02
CA ASP A 275 -28.26 19.05 29.80
C ASP A 275 -28.96 17.68 29.96
N LEU A 276 -28.82 16.80 28.98
CA LEU A 276 -29.28 15.41 29.01
C LEU A 276 -28.36 14.49 29.81
N GLY A 277 -27.22 15.00 30.30
CA GLY A 277 -26.26 14.23 31.09
C GLY A 277 -25.31 13.37 30.30
N VAL A 278 -25.16 13.62 28.99
CA VAL A 278 -24.18 12.89 28.15
C VAL A 278 -22.76 13.31 28.56
N PRO A 279 -21.88 12.36 28.93
CA PRO A 279 -20.50 12.67 29.27
C PRO A 279 -19.70 13.22 28.06
N GLU A 280 -18.79 14.17 28.29
CA GLU A 280 -18.04 14.87 27.26
C GLU A 280 -17.18 13.93 26.39
N GLU A 281 -16.74 12.79 26.92
CA GLU A 281 -15.98 11.78 26.21
C GLU A 281 -16.78 11.07 25.11
N PHE A 282 -18.11 11.15 25.12
CA PHE A 282 -18.96 10.48 24.13
C PHE A 282 -19.45 11.37 23.00
N TYR A 283 -19.02 12.63 22.92
CA TYR A 283 -19.38 13.50 21.81
C TYR A 283 -18.32 14.56 21.49
N ILE A 284 -18.38 15.09 20.27
CA ILE A 284 -17.58 16.24 19.82
C ILE A 284 -18.49 17.20 19.06
N ALA A 285 -18.48 18.47 19.50
CA ALA A 285 -19.17 19.54 18.79
C ALA A 285 -18.39 19.93 17.52
N LYS A 286 -19.11 20.03 16.42
CA LYS A 286 -18.66 20.62 15.15
C LYS A 286 -19.41 21.93 14.92
N SER A 287 -19.06 22.66 13.85
CA SER A 287 -19.69 23.96 13.55
C SER A 287 -21.19 23.88 13.30
N GLU A 288 -21.70 22.79 12.74
CA GLU A 288 -23.10 22.65 12.29
C GLU A 288 -23.82 21.44 12.89
N HIS A 289 -23.14 20.58 13.63
CA HIS A 289 -23.67 19.35 14.19
C HIS A 289 -22.83 18.87 15.36
N VAL A 290 -23.31 17.83 16.05
CA VAL A 290 -22.55 17.07 17.04
C VAL A 290 -22.37 15.66 16.54
N GLU A 291 -21.15 15.15 16.66
CA GLU A 291 -20.80 13.74 16.44
C GLU A 291 -20.68 13.06 17.80
N LEU A 292 -21.27 11.88 17.95
CA LEU A 292 -21.35 11.17 19.24
C LEU A 292 -21.36 9.65 19.03
N ALA A 293 -21.31 8.91 20.14
CA ALA A 293 -21.50 7.46 20.10
C ALA A 293 -22.82 7.10 19.41
N TRP A 294 -22.79 6.27 18.39
CA TRP A 294 -23.97 5.94 17.58
C TRP A 294 -25.07 5.26 18.40
N TRP A 295 -24.70 4.35 19.30
CA TRP A 295 -25.63 3.63 20.17
C TRP A 295 -26.32 4.55 21.18
N LEU A 296 -25.63 5.59 21.65
CA LEU A 296 -26.18 6.58 22.52
C LEU A 296 -27.20 7.48 21.80
N LEU A 297 -26.89 7.86 20.54
CA LEU A 297 -27.84 8.63 19.73
C LEU A 297 -29.12 7.83 19.46
N GLU A 298 -29.00 6.53 19.19
CA GLU A 298 -30.14 5.64 18.97
C GLU A 298 -31.03 5.58 20.22
N GLU A 299 -30.48 5.35 21.41
CA GLU A 299 -31.18 5.35 22.69
C GLU A 299 -31.90 6.69 22.97
N MET A 300 -31.21 7.82 22.76
CA MET A 300 -31.79 9.16 22.97
C MET A 300 -32.93 9.48 22.00
N ILE A 301 -32.92 8.93 20.79
CA ILE A 301 -34.03 9.09 19.86
C ILE A 301 -35.22 8.20 20.27
N GLU A 302 -34.95 6.95 20.70
CA GLU A 302 -35.99 6.04 21.20
C GLU A 302 -36.71 6.61 22.45
N ASP A 303 -35.96 7.26 23.34
CA ASP A 303 -36.50 7.91 24.53
C ASP A 303 -37.20 9.25 24.23
N GLY A 304 -37.07 9.79 23.04
CA GLY A 304 -37.63 11.05 22.60
C GLY A 304 -36.89 12.30 23.10
N ASP A 305 -35.68 12.16 23.60
CA ASP A 305 -34.80 13.24 24.07
C ASP A 305 -34.17 14.02 22.89
N VAL A 306 -33.92 13.33 21.78
CA VAL A 306 -33.43 13.84 20.49
C VAL A 306 -34.42 13.50 19.39
N GLY A 307 -34.77 14.49 18.57
CA GLY A 307 -35.84 14.30 17.59
C GLY A 307 -35.41 13.52 16.32
N ARG A 308 -34.15 13.59 15.95
CA ARG A 308 -33.59 12.91 14.75
C ARG A 308 -32.07 12.92 14.73
N GLY A 309 -31.50 11.96 13.97
CA GLY A 309 -30.08 11.87 13.72
C GLY A 309 -29.77 10.95 12.56
N GLU A 310 -28.51 10.64 12.39
CA GLU A 310 -28.04 9.66 11.45
C GLU A 310 -26.86 8.88 12.05
N ILE A 311 -26.75 7.59 11.74
CA ILE A 311 -25.54 6.80 11.94
C ILE A 311 -24.71 6.94 10.67
N VAL A 312 -23.43 7.26 10.82
CA VAL A 312 -22.49 7.45 9.70
C VAL A 312 -21.41 6.41 9.81
N GLU A 313 -21.19 5.70 8.70
CA GLU A 313 -20.03 4.84 8.51
C GLU A 313 -19.10 5.50 7.48
N GLN A 314 -17.80 5.65 7.82
CA GLN A 314 -16.82 6.26 6.94
C GLN A 314 -15.44 5.60 7.01
N TYR A 315 -14.67 5.74 5.93
CA TYR A 315 -13.27 5.34 5.92
C TYR A 315 -12.42 6.24 6.84
N PRO A 316 -11.38 5.66 7.49
CA PRO A 316 -10.44 6.42 8.34
C PRO A 316 -9.38 7.20 7.51
N THR A 317 -9.62 7.39 6.23
CA THR A 317 -8.75 8.11 5.30
C THR A 317 -8.86 9.63 5.49
N VAL A 318 -7.93 10.39 4.91
CA VAL A 318 -7.90 11.87 5.06
C VAL A 318 -9.18 12.53 4.51
N ASP A 319 -9.71 12.01 3.42
CA ASP A 319 -10.95 12.49 2.81
C ASP A 319 -12.21 12.06 3.55
N GLY A 320 -12.10 11.06 4.45
CA GLY A 320 -13.22 10.59 5.25
C GLY A 320 -14.43 10.16 4.42
N THR A 321 -14.17 9.48 3.28
CA THR A 321 -15.25 9.07 2.37
C THR A 321 -16.32 8.27 3.14
N VAL A 322 -17.56 8.74 3.07
CA VAL A 322 -18.70 8.10 3.72
C VAL A 322 -19.11 6.85 2.93
N VAL A 323 -19.20 5.74 3.64
CA VAL A 323 -19.66 4.44 3.11
C VAL A 323 -21.16 4.34 3.16
N GLU A 324 -21.75 4.69 4.33
CA GLU A 324 -23.20 4.58 4.55
C GLU A 324 -23.70 5.68 5.51
N ARG A 325 -24.96 6.05 5.33
CA ARG A 325 -25.75 6.89 6.25
C ARG A 325 -27.08 6.23 6.53
N THR A 326 -27.35 5.93 7.78
CA THR A 326 -28.62 5.37 8.24
C THR A 326 -29.38 6.44 9.03
N PRO A 327 -30.46 7.03 8.47
CA PRO A 327 -31.27 8.00 9.20
C PRO A 327 -31.98 7.37 10.40
N LEU A 328 -32.02 8.14 11.51
CA LEU A 328 -32.75 7.81 12.73
C LEU A 328 -33.80 8.89 12.98
N ALA A 329 -35.07 8.49 13.35
CA ALA A 329 -36.19 9.37 13.60
C ALA A 329 -37.23 8.73 14.51
#